data_837ecfa92718cfc5a1ebb83f83160e89
#
_entry.id   837ecfa92718cfc5a1ebb83f83160e89
#
_cell.length_a   1.000
_cell.length_b   1.000
_cell.length_c   1.000
_cell.angle_alpha   90.00
_cell.angle_beta   90.00
_cell.angle_gamma   90.00
#
_symmetry.space_group_name_H-M   'P 1'
#
loop_
_entity.id
_entity.type
_entity.pdbx_description
1 polymer ?
#
loop_
_entity_poly.entity_id
_entity_poly.type
_entity_poly.pdbx_seq_one_letter_code
_entity_poly.pdbx_strand_id
1 'polypeptide(L)'
;PTKRYYLKIDAASKAADVKVNGQVAGSHAGGYSAFILDVTGLIRENNEIEITVDNARRDITPLWADFTFWGGIYRDVWLITTPEQHFNMANYGSTGVFVSTPVANEREGVVQVKAEVTNDADSRIRLKMQNRIYDAQGKLLQTNAQPFSLKAGETATVEYKSDVIDNPQLWTPEMPTLYRVVTAIVNAKTGEVLDEISNKIGFRWFSFDADKGFSLNGKPYKLRGVNRHQDQAPVGVAIDD
;
A
#
# COMPACT_ATOMS: atom_id res chain seq x y z
N PRO A 1 -2.58 6.74 24.68
CA PRO A 1 -2.87 5.62 23.80
C PRO A 1 -1.60 4.81 23.57
N THR A 2 -1.73 3.50 23.71
CA THR A 2 -0.62 2.57 23.44
C THR A 2 -0.32 2.63 21.94
N LYS A 3 0.94 2.67 21.59
CA LYS A 3 1.37 2.74 20.18
C LYS A 3 1.84 1.37 19.71
N ARG A 4 1.62 1.09 18.43
CA ARG A 4 2.19 -0.05 17.73
C ARG A 4 3.35 0.42 16.86
N TYR A 5 4.34 -0.42 16.66
CA TYR A 5 5.54 -0.10 15.91
C TYR A 5 5.81 -1.18 14.86
N TYR A 6 5.97 -0.75 13.63
CA TYR A 6 6.24 -1.63 12.50
C TYR A 6 7.51 -1.18 11.79
N LEU A 7 8.39 -2.12 11.51
CA LEU A 7 9.55 -1.91 10.65
C LEU A 7 9.22 -2.39 9.24
N LYS A 8 9.16 -1.47 8.28
CA LYS A 8 8.94 -1.77 6.88
C LYS A 8 10.23 -1.57 6.11
N ILE A 9 10.62 -2.56 5.33
CA ILE A 9 11.78 -2.53 4.43
C ILE A 9 11.25 -2.68 3.01
N ASP A 10 11.49 -1.66 2.17
CA ASP A 10 10.91 -1.62 0.82
C ASP A 10 11.64 -2.54 -0.15
N ALA A 11 12.91 -2.85 0.05
CA ALA A 11 13.61 -3.93 -0.61
C ALA A 11 14.94 -4.27 0.06
N ALA A 12 15.26 -5.57 0.14
CA ALA A 12 16.54 -6.09 0.61
C ALA A 12 16.88 -7.38 -0.16
N SER A 13 17.95 -7.39 -0.92
CA SER A 13 18.22 -8.48 -1.87
C SER A 13 19.29 -9.45 -1.35
N LYS A 14 19.03 -10.77 -1.30
CA LYS A 14 17.80 -11.52 -1.68
C LYS A 14 17.02 -12.00 -0.45
N ALA A 15 17.70 -12.22 0.65
CA ALA A 15 17.16 -12.60 1.94
C ALA A 15 17.57 -11.59 3.00
N ALA A 16 16.71 -11.33 3.94
CA ALA A 16 16.99 -10.46 5.07
C ALA A 16 16.56 -11.11 6.38
N ASP A 17 17.44 -11.08 7.37
CA ASP A 17 17.16 -11.43 8.77
C ASP A 17 17.23 -10.14 9.61
N VAL A 18 16.21 -9.89 10.39
CA VAL A 18 16.07 -8.65 11.17
C VAL A 18 16.05 -8.93 12.65
N LYS A 19 16.87 -8.20 13.40
CA LYS A 19 16.86 -8.16 14.87
C LYS A 19 16.65 -6.73 15.35
N VAL A 20 15.96 -6.61 16.46
CA VAL A 20 15.79 -5.35 17.20
C VAL A 20 16.25 -5.60 18.63
N ASN A 21 17.21 -4.79 19.11
CA ASN A 21 17.79 -4.91 20.44
C ASN A 21 18.32 -6.34 20.74
N GLY A 22 18.93 -6.98 19.75
CA GLY A 22 19.47 -8.33 19.83
C GLY A 22 18.44 -9.47 19.76
N GLN A 23 17.13 -9.16 19.67
CA GLN A 23 16.06 -10.15 19.56
C GLN A 23 15.59 -10.27 18.10
N VAL A 24 15.29 -11.50 17.67
CA VAL A 24 14.80 -11.76 16.30
C VAL A 24 13.43 -11.12 16.11
N ALA A 25 13.31 -10.23 15.15
CA ALA A 25 12.05 -9.62 14.74
C ALA A 25 11.38 -10.40 13.59
N GLY A 26 12.17 -10.97 12.68
CA GLY A 26 11.66 -11.77 11.57
C GLY A 26 12.67 -11.90 10.45
N SER A 27 12.23 -12.55 9.36
CA SER A 27 13.02 -12.72 8.13
C SER A 27 12.14 -12.56 6.89
N HIS A 28 12.78 -12.30 5.75
CA HIS A 28 12.12 -12.21 4.44
C HIS A 28 12.98 -12.84 3.36
N ALA A 29 12.33 -13.54 2.43
CA ALA A 29 12.94 -14.12 1.25
C ALA A 29 12.27 -13.54 0.00
N GLY A 30 13.04 -12.79 -0.80
CA GLY A 30 12.56 -12.11 -2.00
C GLY A 30 13.14 -10.71 -2.12
N GLY A 31 14.02 -10.50 -3.12
CA GLY A 31 14.85 -9.29 -3.20
C GLY A 31 14.13 -8.03 -3.72
N TYR A 32 12.88 -8.13 -4.19
CA TYR A 32 12.24 -7.06 -4.95
C TYR A 32 10.90 -6.60 -4.36
N SER A 33 10.43 -7.25 -3.32
CA SER A 33 9.17 -6.91 -2.64
C SER A 33 9.42 -6.29 -1.28
N ALA A 34 8.57 -5.33 -0.91
CA ALA A 34 8.53 -4.82 0.43
C ALA A 34 8.03 -5.88 1.43
N PHE A 35 8.51 -5.80 2.66
CA PHE A 35 8.00 -6.57 3.78
C PHE A 35 7.91 -5.71 5.04
N ILE A 36 7.10 -6.15 5.98
CA ILE A 36 6.84 -5.44 7.23
C ILE A 36 6.90 -6.41 8.42
N LEU A 37 7.44 -5.94 9.51
CA LEU A 37 7.56 -6.71 10.76
C LEU A 37 6.95 -5.90 11.90
N ASP A 38 6.10 -6.54 12.72
CA ASP A 38 5.65 -5.95 13.99
C ASP A 38 6.80 -6.04 15.00
N VAL A 39 7.30 -4.88 15.40
CA VAL A 39 8.40 -4.77 16.38
C VAL A 39 7.94 -4.15 17.69
N THR A 40 6.64 -4.03 17.92
CA THR A 40 6.05 -3.39 19.10
C THR A 40 6.59 -3.90 20.40
N GLY A 41 6.72 -5.23 20.57
CA GLY A 41 7.24 -5.85 21.78
C GLY A 41 8.76 -5.73 21.96
N LEU A 42 9.48 -5.24 20.95
CA LEU A 42 10.94 -5.18 20.93
C LEU A 42 11.48 -3.75 21.11
N ILE A 43 10.64 -2.72 20.92
CA ILE A 43 11.02 -1.31 20.98
C ILE A 43 11.27 -0.86 22.42
N ARG A 44 12.33 -0.05 22.59
CA ARG A 44 12.77 0.60 23.81
C ARG A 44 12.94 2.09 23.59
N GLU A 45 13.44 2.84 24.57
CA GLU A 45 13.79 4.25 24.42
C GLU A 45 14.92 4.45 23.40
N ASN A 46 15.99 3.64 23.49
CA ASN A 46 17.08 3.58 22.52
C ASN A 46 17.07 2.19 21.87
N ASN A 47 17.13 2.16 20.55
CA ASN A 47 17.00 0.92 19.79
C ASN A 47 18.19 0.70 18.87
N GLU A 48 18.65 -0.56 18.82
CA GLU A 48 19.57 -1.07 17.82
C GLU A 48 18.81 -1.97 16.86
N ILE A 49 18.88 -1.67 15.56
CA ILE A 49 18.27 -2.45 14.48
C ILE A 49 19.40 -3.06 13.66
N GLU A 50 19.47 -4.39 13.65
CA GLU A 50 20.42 -5.17 12.84
C GLU A 50 19.65 -5.83 11.69
N ILE A 51 20.06 -5.54 10.44
CA ILE A 51 19.50 -6.16 9.24
C ILE A 51 20.63 -6.86 8.49
N THR A 52 20.65 -8.19 8.54
CA THR A 52 21.60 -9.01 7.79
C THR A 52 20.98 -9.35 6.44
N VAL A 53 21.69 -9.03 5.36
CA VAL A 53 21.20 -9.28 3.99
C VAL A 53 22.15 -10.22 3.27
N ASP A 54 21.62 -11.29 2.66
CA ASP A 54 22.37 -12.28 1.90
C ASP A 54 21.85 -12.37 0.46
N ASN A 55 22.67 -11.93 -0.51
CA ASN A 55 22.39 -12.02 -1.94
C ASN A 55 22.95 -13.29 -2.61
N ALA A 56 23.69 -14.12 -1.89
CA ALA A 56 24.29 -15.34 -2.40
C ALA A 56 23.34 -16.55 -2.40
N ARG A 57 22.16 -16.43 -1.77
CA ARG A 57 21.13 -17.48 -1.70
C ARG A 57 20.75 -17.97 -3.10
N ARG A 58 20.86 -19.31 -3.30
CA ARG A 58 20.57 -19.97 -4.57
C ARG A 58 19.23 -20.70 -4.61
N ASP A 59 18.50 -20.66 -3.52
CA ASP A 59 17.15 -21.22 -3.33
C ASP A 59 16.05 -20.16 -3.49
N ILE A 60 16.43 -18.89 -3.70
CA ILE A 60 15.51 -17.75 -3.89
C ILE A 60 15.60 -17.26 -5.32
N THR A 61 14.45 -17.19 -6.00
CA THR A 61 14.35 -16.67 -7.37
C THR A 61 14.51 -15.14 -7.43
N PRO A 62 15.06 -14.60 -8.53
CA PRO A 62 15.62 -15.31 -9.67
C PRO A 62 16.94 -15.99 -9.33
N LEU A 63 17.15 -17.20 -9.85
CA LEU A 63 18.37 -18.00 -9.57
C LEU A 63 19.58 -17.45 -10.30
N TRP A 64 19.37 -17.02 -11.54
CA TRP A 64 20.33 -16.31 -12.37
C TRP A 64 19.61 -15.41 -13.40
N ALA A 65 20.31 -14.43 -13.92
CA ALA A 65 19.88 -13.58 -15.03
C ALA A 65 21.10 -12.96 -15.71
N ASP A 66 20.87 -12.25 -16.81
CA ASP A 66 21.89 -11.51 -17.56
C ASP A 66 22.20 -10.12 -16.98
N PHE A 67 21.80 -9.87 -15.74
CA PHE A 67 22.08 -8.65 -14.99
C PHE A 67 22.64 -8.96 -13.60
N THR A 68 23.31 -8.00 -13.00
CA THR A 68 23.89 -8.12 -11.66
C THR A 68 22.80 -8.17 -10.58
N PHE A 69 22.91 -9.17 -9.70
CA PHE A 69 22.13 -9.19 -8.45
C PHE A 69 22.87 -8.41 -7.38
N TRP A 70 22.49 -7.14 -7.25
CA TRP A 70 23.03 -6.29 -6.20
C TRP A 70 22.52 -6.77 -4.84
N GLY A 71 23.43 -6.83 -3.86
CA GLY A 71 23.12 -7.18 -2.47
C GLY A 71 22.82 -5.94 -1.63
N GLY A 72 22.26 -6.19 -0.45
CA GLY A 72 22.02 -5.17 0.55
C GLY A 72 20.62 -4.57 0.48
N ILE A 73 20.43 -3.51 1.26
CA ILE A 73 19.20 -2.70 1.29
C ILE A 73 19.38 -1.61 0.24
N TYR A 74 18.51 -1.58 -0.75
CA TYR A 74 18.62 -0.65 -1.87
C TYR A 74 17.37 0.25 -2.04
N ARG A 75 16.43 0.19 -1.09
CA ARG A 75 15.27 1.07 -0.95
C ARG A 75 15.08 1.46 0.51
N ASP A 76 14.06 2.24 0.80
CA ASP A 76 13.82 2.81 2.10
C ASP A 76 13.53 1.79 3.21
N VAL A 77 13.89 2.21 4.42
CA VAL A 77 13.54 1.53 5.67
C VAL A 77 12.74 2.50 6.54
N TRP A 78 11.55 2.09 6.94
CA TRP A 78 10.59 2.93 7.67
C TRP A 78 10.29 2.35 9.05
N LEU A 79 10.31 3.19 10.08
CA LEU A 79 9.68 2.89 11.35
C LEU A 79 8.30 3.55 11.37
N ILE A 80 7.25 2.75 11.24
CA ILE A 80 5.87 3.20 11.21
C ILE A 80 5.28 3.07 12.60
N THR A 81 4.61 4.12 13.06
CA THR A 81 3.94 4.13 14.37
C THR A 81 2.46 4.35 14.17
N THR A 82 1.64 3.50 14.78
CA THR A 82 0.17 3.60 14.73
C THR A 82 -0.43 3.56 16.12
N PRO A 83 -1.68 3.99 16.32
CA PRO A 83 -2.45 3.64 17.51
C PRO A 83 -2.83 2.13 17.49
N GLU A 84 -3.52 1.67 18.53
CA GLU A 84 -4.01 0.28 18.60
C GLU A 84 -5.12 -0.03 17.56
N GLN A 85 -5.82 0.97 17.11
CA GLN A 85 -6.76 0.84 15.99
C GLN A 85 -6.17 1.48 14.75
N HIS A 86 -5.87 0.66 13.75
CA HIS A 86 -5.16 1.09 12.54
C HIS A 86 -5.54 0.23 11.34
N PHE A 87 -5.16 0.67 10.14
CA PHE A 87 -5.21 -0.16 8.95
C PHE A 87 -4.18 -1.29 9.05
N ASN A 88 -4.58 -2.50 8.63
CA ASN A 88 -3.73 -3.68 8.73
C ASN A 88 -2.56 -3.61 7.75
N MET A 89 -1.36 -3.47 8.26
CA MET A 89 -0.13 -3.46 7.45
C MET A 89 0.48 -4.85 7.22
N ALA A 90 -0.02 -5.88 7.90
CA ALA A 90 0.49 -7.25 7.75
C ALA A 90 0.17 -7.89 6.38
N ASN A 91 -0.68 -7.24 5.57
CA ASN A 91 -1.01 -7.71 4.23
C ASN A 91 0.10 -7.31 3.24
N TYR A 92 1.17 -8.11 3.17
CA TYR A 92 2.32 -7.97 2.24
C TYR A 92 2.97 -6.58 2.22
N GLY A 93 2.99 -5.88 3.35
CA GLY A 93 3.55 -4.51 3.44
C GLY A 93 2.71 -3.44 2.73
N SER A 94 1.45 -3.74 2.41
CA SER A 94 0.49 -2.77 1.88
C SER A 94 0.02 -1.79 2.97
N THR A 95 -0.74 -0.76 2.57
CA THR A 95 -1.36 0.17 3.51
C THR A 95 -2.61 -0.39 4.20
N GLY A 96 -3.07 -1.60 3.83
CA GLY A 96 -4.34 -2.17 4.29
C GLY A 96 -5.58 -1.53 3.66
N VAL A 97 -5.41 -0.54 2.78
CA VAL A 97 -6.51 0.16 2.07
C VAL A 97 -6.35 -0.03 0.57
N PHE A 98 -7.34 -0.68 -0.04
CA PHE A 98 -7.37 -1.00 -1.46
C PHE A 98 -8.51 -0.25 -2.12
N VAL A 99 -8.17 0.52 -3.16
CA VAL A 99 -9.15 1.34 -3.89
C VAL A 99 -9.23 0.88 -5.33
N SER A 100 -10.44 0.69 -5.83
CA SER A 100 -10.73 0.32 -7.21
C SER A 100 -11.83 1.16 -7.81
N THR A 101 -11.94 1.12 -9.14
CA THR A 101 -12.97 1.85 -9.91
C THR A 101 -13.80 0.83 -10.72
N PRO A 102 -14.75 0.11 -10.07
CA PRO A 102 -15.51 -0.96 -10.72
C PRO A 102 -16.41 -0.47 -11.87
N VAL A 103 -16.75 0.81 -11.88
CA VAL A 103 -17.39 1.49 -13.00
C VAL A 103 -16.52 2.69 -13.37
N ALA A 104 -16.10 2.73 -14.63
CA ALA A 104 -15.29 3.81 -15.18
C ALA A 104 -15.63 3.96 -16.68
N ASN A 105 -16.43 4.94 -17.02
CA ASN A 105 -16.75 5.30 -18.39
C ASN A 105 -16.96 6.81 -18.48
N GLU A 106 -17.25 7.33 -19.67
CA GLU A 106 -17.39 8.77 -19.93
C GLU A 106 -18.58 9.42 -19.18
N ARG A 107 -19.55 8.62 -18.73
CA ARG A 107 -20.77 9.11 -18.05
C ARG A 107 -20.74 8.87 -16.56
N GLU A 108 -20.14 7.76 -16.12
CA GLU A 108 -20.25 7.27 -14.76
C GLU A 108 -18.92 6.76 -14.23
N GLY A 109 -18.61 7.14 -13.02
CA GLY A 109 -17.52 6.61 -12.23
C GLY A 109 -18.01 6.13 -10.86
N VAL A 110 -17.52 4.98 -10.41
CA VAL A 110 -17.79 4.48 -9.06
C VAL A 110 -16.47 4.10 -8.41
N VAL A 111 -16.26 4.53 -7.19
CA VAL A 111 -15.11 4.16 -6.35
C VAL A 111 -15.54 3.08 -5.36
N GLN A 112 -14.73 2.04 -5.25
CA GLN A 112 -14.87 1.04 -4.21
C GLN A 112 -13.62 1.03 -3.34
N VAL A 113 -13.81 1.11 -2.03
CA VAL A 113 -12.76 1.00 -1.02
C VAL A 113 -12.97 -0.30 -0.26
N LYS A 114 -11.89 -1.06 -0.11
CA LYS A 114 -11.81 -2.22 0.77
C LYS A 114 -10.68 -1.95 1.76
N ALA A 115 -11.00 -1.85 3.04
CA ALA A 115 -10.03 -1.58 4.09
C ALA A 115 -9.99 -2.72 5.10
N GLU A 116 -8.80 -3.21 5.40
CA GLU A 116 -8.55 -4.14 6.49
C GLU A 116 -8.19 -3.32 7.74
N VAL A 117 -8.96 -3.46 8.81
CA VAL A 117 -8.80 -2.68 10.04
C VAL A 117 -8.56 -3.62 11.22
N THR A 118 -7.56 -3.31 12.02
CA THR A 118 -7.17 -4.06 13.21
C THR A 118 -7.48 -3.27 14.48
N ASN A 119 -7.94 -3.96 15.51
CA ASN A 119 -8.03 -3.46 16.87
C ASN A 119 -7.14 -4.29 17.78
N ASP A 120 -5.95 -3.79 18.07
CA ASP A 120 -4.95 -4.43 18.95
C ASP A 120 -5.18 -4.15 20.46
N ALA A 121 -6.23 -3.40 20.80
CA ALA A 121 -6.59 -3.15 22.19
C ALA A 121 -7.30 -4.36 22.84
N ASP A 122 -7.26 -4.43 24.16
CA ASP A 122 -7.87 -5.50 24.96
C ASP A 122 -9.40 -5.39 25.08
N SER A 123 -10.01 -4.42 24.41
CA SER A 123 -11.45 -4.17 24.54
C SER A 123 -12.10 -3.91 23.17
N ARG A 124 -13.42 -4.16 23.13
CA ARG A 124 -14.23 -3.83 21.96
C ARG A 124 -14.32 -2.33 21.75
N ILE A 125 -14.23 -1.90 20.51
CA ILE A 125 -14.39 -0.50 20.13
C ILE A 125 -15.44 -0.31 19.02
N ARG A 126 -16.13 0.85 19.06
CA ARG A 126 -16.98 1.32 17.96
C ARG A 126 -16.23 2.36 17.13
N LEU A 127 -16.19 2.15 15.86
CA LEU A 127 -15.47 2.95 14.88
C LEU A 127 -16.40 3.41 13.75
N LYS A 128 -15.91 4.36 12.97
CA LYS A 128 -16.48 4.71 11.67
C LYS A 128 -15.36 4.65 10.63
N MET A 129 -15.61 4.06 9.47
CA MET A 129 -14.79 4.25 8.29
C MET A 129 -15.34 5.46 7.54
N GLN A 130 -14.55 6.52 7.45
CA GLN A 130 -14.88 7.73 6.72
C GLN A 130 -14.13 7.76 5.40
N ASN A 131 -14.84 7.97 4.28
CA ASN A 131 -14.25 8.11 2.96
C ASN A 131 -14.58 9.50 2.41
N ARG A 132 -13.59 10.16 1.83
CA ARG A 132 -13.69 11.46 1.15
C ARG A 132 -13.08 11.33 -0.24
N ILE A 133 -13.84 11.68 -1.26
CA ILE A 133 -13.39 11.60 -2.65
C ILE A 133 -13.25 13.02 -3.19
N TYR A 134 -12.08 13.31 -3.73
CA TYR A 134 -11.74 14.61 -4.30
C TYR A 134 -11.42 14.47 -5.79
N ASP A 135 -11.79 15.46 -6.59
CA ASP A 135 -11.37 15.54 -7.99
C ASP A 135 -9.89 15.96 -8.14
N ALA A 136 -9.45 16.05 -9.39
CA ALA A 136 -8.07 16.41 -9.72
C ALA A 136 -7.68 17.85 -9.30
N GLN A 137 -8.67 18.72 -9.07
CA GLN A 137 -8.49 20.08 -8.59
C GLN A 137 -8.57 20.20 -7.06
N GLY A 138 -8.79 19.07 -6.38
CA GLY A 138 -8.90 19.02 -4.92
C GLY A 138 -10.28 19.40 -4.36
N LYS A 139 -11.30 19.54 -5.21
CA LYS A 139 -12.67 19.78 -4.78
C LYS A 139 -13.26 18.48 -4.21
N LEU A 140 -13.87 18.57 -3.04
CA LEU A 140 -14.61 17.46 -2.44
C LEU A 140 -15.85 17.13 -3.28
N LEU A 141 -15.94 15.89 -3.75
CA LEU A 141 -17.08 15.39 -4.52
C LEU A 141 -18.07 14.64 -3.62
N GLN A 142 -17.55 13.74 -2.78
CA GLN A 142 -18.38 12.92 -1.92
C GLN A 142 -17.71 12.69 -0.57
N THR A 143 -18.53 12.51 0.46
CA THR A 143 -18.10 12.05 1.78
C THR A 143 -19.09 11.01 2.29
N ASN A 144 -18.58 9.99 2.96
CA ASN A 144 -19.37 8.95 3.61
C ASN A 144 -18.73 8.59 4.95
N ALA A 145 -19.55 8.19 5.91
CA ALA A 145 -19.07 7.64 7.18
C ALA A 145 -19.96 6.46 7.57
N GLN A 146 -19.40 5.25 7.56
CA GLN A 146 -20.12 4.04 7.90
C GLN A 146 -19.64 3.47 9.24
N PRO A 147 -20.55 3.19 10.19
CA PRO A 147 -20.21 2.65 11.49
C PRO A 147 -19.89 1.15 11.40
N PHE A 148 -18.93 0.72 12.21
CA PHE A 148 -18.61 -0.68 12.45
C PHE A 148 -18.05 -0.86 13.85
N SER A 149 -17.77 -2.10 14.27
CA SER A 149 -17.11 -2.35 15.55
C SER A 149 -16.21 -3.57 15.46
N LEU A 150 -15.11 -3.51 16.19
CA LEU A 150 -14.14 -4.59 16.31
C LEU A 150 -14.08 -5.05 17.77
N LYS A 151 -13.94 -6.36 17.98
CA LYS A 151 -13.60 -6.95 19.28
C LYS A 151 -12.13 -6.70 19.60
N ALA A 152 -11.72 -7.03 20.80
CA ALA A 152 -10.31 -7.11 21.19
C ALA A 152 -9.55 -8.07 20.26
N GLY A 153 -8.41 -7.65 19.72
CA GLY A 153 -7.54 -8.45 18.85
C GLY A 153 -8.14 -8.79 17.48
N GLU A 154 -9.25 -8.17 17.08
CA GLU A 154 -9.94 -8.48 15.83
C GLU A 154 -9.39 -7.67 14.67
N THR A 155 -9.15 -8.34 13.53
CA THR A 155 -8.97 -7.72 12.22
C THR A 155 -10.17 -8.04 11.35
N ALA A 156 -10.79 -7.02 10.74
CA ALA A 156 -11.91 -7.19 9.83
C ALA A 156 -11.77 -6.34 8.57
N THR A 157 -12.40 -6.81 7.50
CA THR A 157 -12.53 -6.05 6.27
C THR A 157 -13.80 -5.21 6.31
N VAL A 158 -13.66 -3.93 6.01
CA VAL A 158 -14.76 -2.98 5.86
C VAL A 158 -14.77 -2.47 4.43
N GLU A 159 -15.92 -2.54 3.77
CA GLU A 159 -16.07 -2.16 2.37
C GLU A 159 -17.00 -0.95 2.23
N TYR A 160 -16.68 -0.07 1.30
CA TYR A 160 -17.48 1.07 0.90
C TYR A 160 -17.54 1.15 -0.62
N LYS A 161 -18.71 1.47 -1.13
CA LYS A 161 -18.92 1.80 -2.54
C LYS A 161 -19.55 3.20 -2.62
N SER A 162 -18.96 4.06 -3.44
CA SER A 162 -19.44 5.42 -3.64
C SER A 162 -20.78 5.47 -4.38
N ASP A 163 -21.48 6.59 -4.26
CA ASP A 163 -22.47 6.96 -5.26
C ASP A 163 -21.80 7.20 -6.62
N VAL A 164 -22.60 7.29 -7.65
CA VAL A 164 -22.11 7.58 -9.00
C VAL A 164 -21.48 8.99 -9.03
N ILE A 165 -20.31 9.07 -9.61
CA ILE A 165 -19.65 10.32 -9.97
C ILE A 165 -19.96 10.57 -11.45
N ASP A 166 -20.72 11.62 -11.74
CA ASP A 166 -21.13 11.94 -13.09
C ASP A 166 -19.98 12.50 -13.92
N ASN A 167 -19.89 12.02 -15.18
CA ASN A 167 -18.93 12.48 -16.18
C ASN A 167 -17.49 12.59 -15.66
N PRO A 168 -16.91 11.52 -15.09
CA PRO A 168 -15.56 11.56 -14.56
C PRO A 168 -14.56 11.76 -15.70
N GLN A 169 -13.51 12.53 -15.45
CA GLN A 169 -12.39 12.64 -16.38
C GLN A 169 -11.61 11.32 -16.36
N LEU A 170 -11.62 10.62 -17.51
CA LEU A 170 -10.91 9.36 -17.61
C LEU A 170 -9.40 9.58 -17.67
N TRP A 171 -8.68 8.68 -17.02
CA TRP A 171 -7.23 8.66 -17.05
C TRP A 171 -6.74 8.06 -18.38
N THR A 172 -5.82 8.74 -19.04
CA THR A 172 -5.00 8.20 -20.13
C THR A 172 -3.54 8.62 -19.94
N PRO A 173 -2.55 8.00 -20.61
CA PRO A 173 -1.16 8.46 -20.55
C PRO A 173 -0.98 9.90 -21.01
N GLU A 174 -1.77 10.36 -21.98
CA GLU A 174 -1.74 11.73 -22.52
C GLU A 174 -2.43 12.73 -21.57
N MET A 175 -3.37 12.23 -20.76
CA MET A 175 -4.12 13.02 -19.79
C MET A 175 -4.28 12.23 -18.49
N PRO A 176 -3.22 12.17 -17.67
CA PRO A 176 -3.15 11.32 -16.48
C PRO A 176 -3.92 11.93 -15.29
N THR A 177 -5.23 12.15 -15.49
CA THR A 177 -6.10 12.73 -14.47
C THR A 177 -6.24 11.79 -13.28
N LEU A 178 -5.89 12.28 -12.09
CA LEU A 178 -5.97 11.52 -10.85
C LEU A 178 -6.93 12.18 -9.87
N TYR A 179 -7.81 11.37 -9.32
CA TYR A 179 -8.64 11.68 -8.16
C TYR A 179 -7.93 11.25 -6.88
N ARG A 180 -8.35 11.79 -5.75
CA ARG A 180 -7.81 11.42 -4.45
C ARG A 180 -8.92 10.86 -3.56
N VAL A 181 -8.70 9.67 -3.02
CA VAL A 181 -9.58 9.01 -2.04
C VAL A 181 -8.86 8.97 -0.71
N VAL A 182 -9.46 9.61 0.29
CA VAL A 182 -8.96 9.62 1.67
C VAL A 182 -9.87 8.74 2.50
N THR A 183 -9.30 7.67 3.06
CA THR A 183 -9.99 6.72 3.93
C THR A 183 -9.44 6.87 5.33
N ALA A 184 -10.30 7.11 6.31
CA ALA A 184 -9.94 7.31 7.70
C ALA A 184 -10.71 6.38 8.64
N ILE A 185 -10.05 5.94 9.71
CA ILE A 185 -10.66 5.29 10.86
C ILE A 185 -10.92 6.36 11.92
N VAL A 186 -12.16 6.49 12.32
CA VAL A 186 -12.60 7.50 13.28
C VAL A 186 -13.21 6.82 14.50
N ASN A 187 -12.83 7.24 15.69
CA ASN A 187 -13.46 6.82 16.93
C ASN A 187 -14.92 7.31 16.96
N ALA A 188 -15.89 6.39 17.01
CA ALA A 188 -17.30 6.74 16.89
C ALA A 188 -17.82 7.57 18.09
N LYS A 189 -17.15 7.52 19.25
CA LYS A 189 -17.52 8.23 20.47
C LYS A 189 -16.90 9.64 20.53
N THR A 190 -15.61 9.77 20.20
CA THR A 190 -14.86 11.02 20.35
C THR A 190 -14.81 11.84 19.08
N GLY A 191 -14.99 11.23 17.91
CA GLY A 191 -14.80 11.86 16.60
C GLY A 191 -13.32 12.00 16.20
N GLU A 192 -12.40 11.47 16.99
CA GLU A 192 -10.95 11.51 16.72
C GLU A 192 -10.61 10.62 15.52
N VAL A 193 -9.81 11.14 14.60
CA VAL A 193 -9.20 10.36 13.52
C VAL A 193 -8.03 9.58 14.12
N LEU A 194 -8.11 8.25 14.05
CA LEU A 194 -7.10 7.36 14.59
C LEU A 194 -6.04 7.02 13.53
N ASP A 195 -6.49 6.74 12.30
CA ASP A 195 -5.59 6.42 11.19
C ASP A 195 -6.20 6.92 9.87
N GLU A 196 -5.35 7.31 8.91
CA GLU A 196 -5.81 7.87 7.63
C GLU A 196 -4.84 7.51 6.50
N ILE A 197 -5.38 7.00 5.39
CA ILE A 197 -4.63 6.70 4.16
C ILE A 197 -5.22 7.48 2.99
N SER A 198 -4.32 8.07 2.19
CA SER A 198 -4.67 8.80 0.97
C SER A 198 -4.20 8.02 -0.26
N ASN A 199 -5.13 7.67 -1.15
CA ASN A 199 -4.86 6.97 -2.40
C ASN A 199 -5.16 7.88 -3.61
N LYS A 200 -4.27 7.88 -4.60
CA LYS A 200 -4.53 8.47 -5.92
C LYS A 200 -5.10 7.40 -6.82
N ILE A 201 -6.18 7.69 -7.54
CA ILE A 201 -6.85 6.78 -8.46
C ILE A 201 -7.11 7.47 -9.80
N GLY A 202 -7.14 6.70 -10.89
CA GLY A 202 -7.61 7.16 -12.20
C GLY A 202 -8.83 6.35 -12.63
N PHE A 203 -9.87 7.02 -13.09
CA PHE A 203 -11.00 6.32 -13.72
C PHE A 203 -10.55 5.83 -15.08
N ARG A 204 -10.38 4.50 -15.23
CA ARG A 204 -10.00 3.85 -16.47
C ARG A 204 -10.43 2.40 -16.48
N TRP A 205 -10.60 1.86 -17.68
CA TRP A 205 -10.76 0.44 -17.89
C TRP A 205 -9.95 0.00 -19.11
N PHE A 206 -9.65 -1.26 -19.17
CA PHE A 206 -8.91 -1.81 -20.32
C PHE A 206 -9.46 -3.20 -20.67
N SER A 207 -9.18 -3.60 -21.90
CA SER A 207 -9.49 -4.94 -22.39
C SER A 207 -8.38 -5.45 -23.29
N PHE A 208 -8.28 -6.77 -23.35
CA PHE A 208 -7.45 -7.48 -24.31
C PHE A 208 -8.35 -8.31 -25.21
N ASP A 209 -8.14 -8.20 -26.50
CA ASP A 209 -8.85 -8.95 -27.53
C ASP A 209 -7.82 -9.65 -28.41
N ALA A 210 -8.08 -10.92 -28.78
CA ALA A 210 -7.14 -11.72 -29.55
C ALA A 210 -6.85 -11.13 -30.94
N ASP A 211 -7.84 -10.49 -31.57
CA ASP A 211 -7.73 -9.94 -32.90
C ASP A 211 -7.42 -8.44 -32.91
N LYS A 212 -7.94 -7.69 -31.91
CA LYS A 212 -7.84 -6.22 -31.85
C LYS A 212 -6.75 -5.72 -30.92
N GLY A 213 -6.19 -6.62 -30.08
CA GLY A 213 -5.13 -6.29 -29.13
C GLY A 213 -5.64 -5.55 -27.90
N PHE A 214 -4.80 -4.66 -27.36
CA PHE A 214 -5.08 -3.87 -26.17
C PHE A 214 -5.92 -2.63 -26.49
N SER A 215 -6.92 -2.39 -25.65
CA SER A 215 -7.73 -1.17 -25.69
C SER A 215 -7.77 -0.52 -24.31
N LEU A 216 -7.66 0.80 -24.25
CA LEU A 216 -7.80 1.64 -23.06
C LEU A 216 -9.03 2.53 -23.23
N ASN A 217 -9.95 2.49 -22.26
CA ASN A 217 -11.21 3.24 -22.28
C ASN A 217 -12.00 3.02 -23.60
N GLY A 218 -12.01 1.75 -24.08
CA GLY A 218 -12.69 1.35 -25.31
C GLY A 218 -12.01 1.76 -26.62
N LYS A 219 -10.87 2.42 -26.57
CA LYS A 219 -10.10 2.82 -27.77
C LYS A 219 -8.88 1.92 -27.94
N PRO A 220 -8.57 1.42 -29.15
CA PRO A 220 -7.33 0.69 -29.41
C PRO A 220 -6.13 1.53 -28.98
N TYR A 221 -5.21 0.92 -28.24
CA TYR A 221 -4.03 1.60 -27.72
C TYR A 221 -2.78 0.75 -27.93
N LYS A 222 -1.81 1.30 -28.63
CA LYS A 222 -0.54 0.62 -28.88
C LYS A 222 0.37 0.74 -27.69
N LEU A 223 0.59 -0.37 -26.98
CA LEU A 223 1.60 -0.44 -25.93
C LEU A 223 2.99 -0.35 -26.55
N ARG A 224 3.82 0.55 -26.02
CA ARG A 224 5.22 0.70 -26.39
C ARG A 224 6.04 0.45 -25.12
N GLY A 225 7.02 -0.43 -25.22
CA GLY A 225 7.86 -0.82 -24.11
C GLY A 225 9.31 -0.96 -24.51
N VAL A 226 10.19 -0.85 -23.53
CA VAL A 226 11.61 -1.11 -23.64
C VAL A 226 12.07 -1.93 -22.44
N ASN A 227 13.15 -2.69 -22.61
CA ASN A 227 13.87 -3.28 -21.49
C ASN A 227 14.85 -2.25 -20.94
N ARG A 228 14.85 -2.04 -19.64
CA ARG A 228 15.78 -1.15 -18.96
C ARG A 228 16.42 -1.89 -17.78
N HIS A 229 17.72 -1.97 -17.80
CA HIS A 229 18.51 -2.35 -16.63
C HIS A 229 18.82 -1.07 -15.86
N GLN A 230 18.33 -1.01 -14.62
CA GLN A 230 18.40 0.19 -13.81
C GLN A 230 19.49 0.04 -12.76
N ASP A 231 20.72 0.27 -13.18
CA ASP A 231 21.85 0.38 -12.28
C ASP A 231 22.79 1.51 -12.70
N GLN A 232 23.51 2.06 -11.74
CA GLN A 232 24.43 3.18 -11.93
C GLN A 232 25.61 3.06 -10.98
N ALA A 233 26.83 3.23 -11.49
CA ALA A 233 27.99 3.40 -10.63
C ALA A 233 27.94 4.77 -9.92
N PRO A 234 28.27 4.86 -8.62
CA PRO A 234 28.72 3.81 -7.70
C PRO A 234 27.59 3.18 -6.87
N VAL A 235 26.33 3.53 -7.10
CA VAL A 235 25.20 3.19 -6.21
C VAL A 235 24.48 1.87 -6.57
N GLY A 236 24.87 1.24 -7.70
CA GLY A 236 24.17 0.02 -8.16
C GLY A 236 22.71 0.30 -8.48
N VAL A 237 21.80 -0.46 -7.89
CA VAL A 237 20.33 -0.29 -8.04
C VAL A 237 19.71 0.65 -7.00
N ALA A 238 20.48 1.21 -6.08
CA ALA A 238 20.03 2.20 -5.10
C ALA A 238 20.00 3.60 -5.72
N ILE A 239 19.15 3.78 -6.73
CA ILE A 239 18.98 5.03 -7.47
C ILE A 239 17.79 5.75 -6.86
N ASP A 240 17.95 7.04 -6.51
CA ASP A 240 16.88 7.91 -6.05
C ASP A 240 15.84 8.17 -7.16
N ASP A 241 14.61 8.49 -6.78
CA ASP A 241 13.49 8.81 -7.68
C ASP A 241 13.66 10.19 -8.36
#